data_6cb6e3e8754b5302eb96bf8a72367c5b
#
_entry.id   6cb6e3e8754b5302eb96bf8a72367c5b
#
_cell.length_a   1.000
_cell.length_b   1.000
_cell.length_c   1.000
_cell.angle_alpha   90.00
_cell.angle_beta   90.00
_cell.angle_gamma   90.00
#
_symmetry.space_group_name_H-M   'P 1'
#
loop_
_entity.id
_entity.type
_entity.pdbx_description
1 polymer ?
#
loop_
_entity_poly.entity_id
_entity_poly.type
_entity_poly.pdbx_seq_one_letter_code
_entity_poly.pdbx_strand_id
1 'polypeptide(L)'
;MKIYSLLVMVFVAIFFIKFVTEIKYLKMIIKIQTVANKKDQDICFNIRRKVFIEEQKISKNIEFDDEGINATYFLALYQDTFVGTARYRSTDVGIKLERFAVLKSYRNLGIGKELVVYILNLLQNEEYIYLHAQDSVIDFYSKLGFKRIGSQFYDAEISHQKMVYSK
;
A
#
# COMPACT_ATOMS: atom_id res chain seq x y z
N MET A 1 9.19 49.33 -0.95
CA MET A 1 9.66 48.02 -1.47
C MET A 1 9.88 46.96 -0.37
N LYS A 2 10.43 47.29 0.83
CA LYS A 2 10.71 46.29 1.89
C LYS A 2 9.46 45.69 2.57
N ILE A 3 8.33 46.40 2.67
CA ILE A 3 7.12 45.94 3.35
C ILE A 3 6.38 44.84 2.58
N TYR A 4 6.37 44.92 1.24
CA TYR A 4 5.73 43.86 0.39
C TYR A 4 6.50 42.54 0.45
N SER A 5 7.84 42.59 0.54
CA SER A 5 8.67 41.39 0.68
C SER A 5 8.41 40.68 2.01
N LEU A 6 8.22 41.42 3.10
CA LEU A 6 7.93 40.87 4.42
C LEU A 6 6.52 40.22 4.48
N LEU A 7 5.51 40.86 3.87
CA LEU A 7 4.16 40.33 3.79
C LEU A 7 4.11 39.01 2.99
N VAL A 8 4.80 38.94 1.86
CA VAL A 8 4.89 37.71 1.05
C VAL A 8 5.58 36.58 1.82
N MET A 9 6.68 36.86 2.54
CA MET A 9 7.35 35.85 3.37
C MET A 9 6.46 35.33 4.50
N VAL A 10 5.70 36.20 5.16
CA VAL A 10 4.75 35.79 6.22
C VAL A 10 3.62 34.92 5.63
N PHE A 11 3.09 35.27 4.45
CA PHE A 11 2.04 34.48 3.79
C PHE A 11 2.54 33.09 3.39
N VAL A 12 3.75 33.00 2.83
CA VAL A 12 4.40 31.72 2.47
C VAL A 12 4.64 30.86 3.72
N ALA A 13 5.11 31.48 4.81
CA ALA A 13 5.34 30.77 6.07
C ALA A 13 4.02 30.22 6.67
N ILE A 14 2.95 31.00 6.67
CA ILE A 14 1.64 30.56 7.18
C ILE A 14 1.08 29.43 6.31
N PHE A 15 1.21 29.54 4.98
CA PHE A 15 0.78 28.49 4.05
C PHE A 15 1.58 27.20 4.27
N PHE A 16 2.89 27.31 4.44
CA PHE A 16 3.77 26.17 4.72
C PHE A 16 3.45 25.51 6.07
N ILE A 17 3.19 26.29 7.12
CA ILE A 17 2.80 25.76 8.43
C ILE A 17 1.45 25.04 8.35
N LYS A 18 0.45 25.60 7.66
CA LYS A 18 -0.85 24.93 7.41
C LYS A 18 -0.66 23.63 6.66
N PHE A 19 0.13 23.64 5.59
CA PHE A 19 0.41 22.47 4.77
C PHE A 19 1.10 21.36 5.59
N VAL A 20 2.10 21.71 6.40
CA VAL A 20 2.79 20.75 7.27
C VAL A 20 1.88 20.22 8.38
N THR A 21 1.00 21.04 8.94
CA THR A 21 0.01 20.60 9.96
C THR A 21 -1.05 19.70 9.35
N GLU A 22 -1.54 19.95 8.12
CA GLU A 22 -2.45 19.06 7.41
C GLU A 22 -1.82 17.71 7.07
N ILE A 23 -0.56 17.70 6.58
CA ILE A 23 0.18 16.45 6.35
C ILE A 23 0.36 15.66 7.66
N LYS A 24 0.72 16.34 8.75
CA LYS A 24 0.87 15.71 10.07
C LYS A 24 -0.46 15.16 10.59
N TYR A 25 -1.55 15.90 10.40
CA TYR A 25 -2.90 15.47 10.78
C TYR A 25 -3.37 14.27 9.95
N LEU A 26 -3.14 14.27 8.62
CA LEU A 26 -3.41 13.12 7.74
C LEU A 26 -2.61 11.88 8.14
N LYS A 27 -1.32 12.04 8.48
CA LYS A 27 -0.50 10.93 9.00
C LYS A 27 -0.98 10.41 10.36
N MET A 28 -1.58 11.24 11.20
CA MET A 28 -2.19 10.80 12.47
C MET A 28 -3.48 10.00 12.28
N ILE A 29 -4.13 10.13 11.13
CA ILE A 29 -5.42 9.48 10.85
C ILE A 29 -5.22 8.08 10.26
N ILE A 30 -4.12 7.83 9.54
CA ILE A 30 -3.78 6.51 8.98
C ILE A 30 -2.80 5.83 9.91
N LYS A 31 -3.21 4.68 10.46
CA LYS A 31 -2.35 3.79 11.24
C LYS A 31 -2.18 2.46 10.53
N ILE A 32 -0.95 1.97 10.45
CA ILE A 32 -0.65 0.63 9.93
C ILE A 32 -0.21 -0.24 11.10
N GLN A 33 -0.74 -1.45 11.17
CA GLN A 33 -0.34 -2.44 12.17
C GLN A 33 -0.08 -3.80 11.54
N THR A 34 0.87 -4.54 12.12
CA THR A 34 1.09 -5.94 11.81
C THR A 34 0.01 -6.78 12.51
N VAL A 35 -0.52 -7.76 11.80
CA VAL A 35 -1.55 -8.66 12.31
C VAL A 35 -0.90 -9.73 13.17
N ALA A 36 -1.34 -9.84 14.43
CA ALA A 36 -0.79 -10.78 15.41
C ALA A 36 -1.77 -11.90 15.82
N ASN A 37 -3.03 -11.83 15.43
CA ASN A 37 -4.05 -12.76 15.87
C ASN A 37 -5.05 -13.12 14.76
N LYS A 38 -5.81 -14.18 14.97
CA LYS A 38 -6.77 -14.72 14.01
C LYS A 38 -7.91 -13.73 13.69
N LYS A 39 -8.39 -13.00 14.68
CA LYS A 39 -9.47 -12.01 14.50
C LYS A 39 -9.06 -10.92 13.50
N ASP A 40 -7.86 -10.38 13.65
CA ASP A 40 -7.34 -9.36 12.75
C ASP A 40 -7.04 -9.94 11.35
N GLN A 41 -6.60 -11.20 11.28
CA GLN A 41 -6.43 -11.89 10.00
C GLN A 41 -7.77 -12.06 9.26
N ASP A 42 -8.86 -12.37 9.98
CA ASP A 42 -10.19 -12.46 9.39
C ASP A 42 -10.68 -11.11 8.83
N ILE A 43 -10.26 -9.99 9.45
CA ILE A 43 -10.50 -8.65 8.89
C ILE A 43 -9.75 -8.46 7.56
N CYS A 44 -8.47 -8.90 7.48
CA CYS A 44 -7.73 -8.86 6.22
C CYS A 44 -8.47 -9.63 5.12
N PHE A 45 -8.90 -10.85 5.41
CA PHE A 45 -9.63 -11.68 4.45
C PHE A 45 -10.97 -11.05 4.04
N ASN A 46 -11.66 -10.38 4.96
CA ASN A 46 -12.91 -9.69 4.64
C ASN A 46 -12.68 -8.48 3.70
N ILE A 47 -11.61 -7.70 3.92
CA ILE A 47 -11.23 -6.60 3.02
C ILE A 47 -10.85 -7.15 1.63
N ARG A 48 -10.03 -8.21 1.58
CA ARG A 48 -9.63 -8.90 0.33
C ARG A 48 -10.85 -9.40 -0.44
N ARG A 49 -11.79 -10.05 0.24
CA ARG A 49 -13.04 -10.52 -0.36
C ARG A 49 -13.80 -9.38 -1.04
N LYS A 50 -13.99 -8.25 -0.34
CA LYS A 50 -14.70 -7.09 -0.89
C LYS A 50 -14.02 -6.53 -2.13
N VAL A 51 -12.68 -6.43 -2.12
CA VAL A 51 -11.91 -5.81 -3.20
C VAL A 51 -11.68 -6.78 -4.36
N PHE A 52 -11.21 -7.99 -4.10
CA PHE A 52 -10.81 -8.91 -5.16
C PHE A 52 -11.99 -9.74 -5.70
N ILE A 53 -12.86 -10.25 -4.83
CA ILE A 53 -13.97 -11.11 -5.26
C ILE A 53 -15.20 -10.27 -5.63
N GLU A 54 -15.67 -9.39 -4.74
CA GLU A 54 -16.93 -8.69 -4.95
C GLU A 54 -16.80 -7.55 -5.98
N GLU A 55 -15.67 -6.82 -6.01
CA GLU A 55 -15.44 -5.71 -6.93
C GLU A 55 -14.73 -6.17 -8.21
N GLN A 56 -13.57 -6.85 -8.12
CA GLN A 56 -12.77 -7.25 -9.28
C GLN A 56 -13.23 -8.57 -9.92
N LYS A 57 -14.17 -9.29 -9.30
CA LYS A 57 -14.74 -10.56 -9.81
C LYS A 57 -13.72 -11.70 -9.92
N ILE A 58 -12.61 -11.62 -9.19
CA ILE A 58 -11.67 -12.75 -9.10
C ILE A 58 -12.35 -13.91 -8.37
N SER A 59 -12.16 -15.13 -8.84
CA SER A 59 -12.79 -16.29 -8.22
C SER A 59 -12.26 -16.52 -6.80
N LYS A 60 -13.13 -16.98 -5.90
CA LYS A 60 -12.79 -17.23 -4.49
C LYS A 60 -11.62 -18.21 -4.34
N ASN A 61 -11.57 -19.24 -5.20
CA ASN A 61 -10.54 -20.28 -5.14
C ASN A 61 -9.15 -19.73 -5.52
N ILE A 62 -9.08 -18.74 -6.42
CA ILE A 62 -7.82 -18.07 -6.80
C ILE A 62 -7.39 -17.10 -5.70
N GLU A 63 -8.33 -16.34 -5.12
CA GLU A 63 -7.99 -15.34 -4.12
C GLU A 63 -7.58 -15.96 -2.78
N PHE A 64 -8.21 -17.07 -2.37
CA PHE A 64 -7.94 -17.75 -1.10
C PHE A 64 -7.20 -19.09 -1.29
N ASP A 65 -6.21 -19.11 -2.16
CA ASP A 65 -5.25 -20.21 -2.31
C ASP A 65 -4.12 -20.21 -1.26
N ASP A 66 -4.38 -19.55 -0.12
CA ASP A 66 -3.39 -19.23 0.92
C ASP A 66 -3.13 -20.38 1.91
N GLU A 67 -3.75 -21.54 1.73
CA GLU A 67 -3.62 -22.65 2.67
C GLU A 67 -2.15 -23.10 2.77
N GLY A 68 -1.60 -23.05 3.99
CA GLY A 68 -0.20 -23.38 4.26
C GLY A 68 0.83 -22.28 3.93
N ILE A 69 0.43 -21.12 3.43
CA ILE A 69 1.36 -20.01 3.15
C ILE A 69 1.72 -19.27 4.44
N ASN A 70 3.01 -19.31 4.81
CA ASN A 70 3.54 -18.49 5.88
C ASN A 70 3.72 -17.04 5.36
N ALA A 71 2.88 -16.13 5.82
CA ALA A 71 2.89 -14.74 5.40
C ALA A 71 2.64 -13.79 6.59
N THR A 72 3.25 -12.61 6.52
CA THR A 72 3.00 -11.53 7.47
C THR A 72 1.94 -10.59 6.90
N TYR A 73 0.86 -10.39 7.64
CA TYR A 73 -0.28 -9.56 7.24
C TYR A 73 -0.27 -8.20 7.93
N PHE A 74 -0.84 -7.22 7.25
CA PHE A 74 -0.96 -5.84 7.71
C PHE A 74 -2.39 -5.34 7.56
N LEU A 75 -2.79 -4.49 8.49
CA LEU A 75 -4.05 -3.75 8.46
C LEU A 75 -3.78 -2.26 8.45
N ALA A 76 -4.52 -1.55 7.63
CA ALA A 76 -4.58 -0.09 7.63
C ALA A 76 -5.88 0.37 8.29
N LEU A 77 -5.74 1.24 9.30
CA LEU A 77 -6.84 1.93 9.93
C LEU A 77 -6.89 3.37 9.42
N TYR A 78 -8.08 3.84 9.14
CA TYR A 78 -8.40 5.23 8.87
C TYR A 78 -9.52 5.66 9.81
N GLN A 79 -9.24 6.63 10.70
CA GLN A 79 -10.21 7.06 11.74
C GLN A 79 -10.81 5.87 12.50
N ASP A 80 -9.92 4.98 13.00
CA ASP A 80 -10.25 3.77 13.76
C ASP A 80 -11.09 2.70 13.02
N THR A 81 -11.26 2.84 11.71
CA THR A 81 -11.90 1.84 10.84
C THR A 81 -10.87 1.10 10.01
N PHE A 82 -10.92 -0.23 10.00
CA PHE A 82 -10.07 -1.04 9.12
C PHE A 82 -10.53 -0.93 7.67
N VAL A 83 -9.67 -0.37 6.81
CA VAL A 83 -10.01 0.01 5.44
C VAL A 83 -9.06 -0.52 4.37
N GLY A 84 -7.94 -1.07 4.79
CA GLY A 84 -6.94 -1.62 3.87
C GLY A 84 -6.17 -2.77 4.48
N THR A 85 -5.59 -3.59 3.63
CA THR A 85 -4.72 -4.71 4.00
C THR A 85 -3.62 -4.92 2.98
N ALA A 86 -2.56 -5.59 3.39
CA ALA A 86 -1.50 -6.11 2.55
C ALA A 86 -0.87 -7.32 3.23
N ARG A 87 -0.05 -8.08 2.50
CA ARG A 87 0.85 -9.06 3.11
C ARG A 87 2.18 -9.10 2.38
N TYR A 88 3.18 -9.65 3.04
CA TYR A 88 4.38 -10.16 2.36
C TYR A 88 4.65 -11.60 2.78
N ARG A 89 5.42 -12.30 1.96
CA ARG A 89 5.98 -13.62 2.27
C ARG A 89 7.38 -13.76 1.70
N SER A 90 8.17 -14.62 2.34
CA SER A 90 9.44 -15.08 1.77
C SER A 90 9.20 -16.04 0.62
N THR A 91 10.06 -16.00 -0.39
CA THR A 91 10.12 -16.90 -1.53
C THR A 91 11.57 -17.27 -1.80
N ASP A 92 11.82 -18.23 -2.66
CA ASP A 92 13.19 -18.67 -3.02
C ASP A 92 14.03 -17.54 -3.65
N VAL A 93 13.38 -16.48 -4.17
CA VAL A 93 14.07 -15.37 -4.82
C VAL A 93 14.10 -14.09 -3.99
N GLY A 94 13.43 -14.03 -2.85
CA GLY A 94 13.37 -12.86 -1.98
C GLY A 94 11.98 -12.60 -1.39
N ILE A 95 11.71 -11.39 -0.95
CA ILE A 95 10.45 -11.02 -0.33
C ILE A 95 9.44 -10.58 -1.39
N LYS A 96 8.31 -11.28 -1.45
CA LYS A 96 7.18 -10.92 -2.32
C LYS A 96 6.15 -10.11 -1.53
N LEU A 97 5.90 -8.87 -1.96
CA LEU A 97 4.78 -8.06 -1.48
C LEU A 97 3.54 -8.38 -2.32
N GLU A 98 2.41 -8.60 -1.68
CA GLU A 98 1.19 -9.00 -2.38
C GLU A 98 -0.08 -8.67 -1.60
N ARG A 99 -1.26 -8.88 -2.24
CA ARG A 99 -2.59 -8.73 -1.65
C ARG A 99 -2.87 -7.33 -1.08
N PHE A 100 -2.31 -6.28 -1.69
CA PHE A 100 -2.67 -4.90 -1.36
C PHE A 100 -4.11 -4.62 -1.76
N ALA A 101 -4.94 -4.32 -0.79
CA ALA A 101 -6.34 -4.00 -1.00
C ALA A 101 -6.75 -2.81 -0.13
N VAL A 102 -7.43 -1.82 -0.73
CA VAL A 102 -8.04 -0.68 -0.04
C VAL A 102 -9.50 -0.60 -0.47
N LEU A 103 -10.40 -0.54 0.50
CA LEU A 103 -11.84 -0.41 0.25
C LEU A 103 -12.12 0.81 -0.64
N LYS A 104 -13.02 0.65 -1.61
CA LYS A 104 -13.29 1.64 -2.68
C LYS A 104 -13.52 3.06 -2.16
N SER A 105 -14.31 3.21 -1.10
CA SER A 105 -14.63 4.51 -0.51
C SER A 105 -13.45 5.21 0.18
N TYR A 106 -12.34 4.51 0.39
CA TYR A 106 -11.15 5.02 1.09
C TYR A 106 -9.92 5.12 0.17
N ARG A 107 -10.10 4.92 -1.15
CA ARG A 107 -9.01 5.14 -2.12
C ARG A 107 -8.71 6.62 -2.29
N ASN A 108 -7.53 6.91 -2.83
CA ASN A 108 -7.00 8.27 -3.03
C ASN A 108 -6.74 9.07 -1.74
N LEU A 109 -6.88 8.46 -0.56
CA LEU A 109 -6.53 9.05 0.74
C LEU A 109 -5.10 8.71 1.19
N GLY A 110 -4.28 8.12 0.31
CA GLY A 110 -2.88 7.77 0.63
C GLY A 110 -2.69 6.43 1.35
N ILE A 111 -3.75 5.70 1.72
CA ILE A 111 -3.69 4.47 2.52
C ILE A 111 -2.81 3.39 1.87
N GLY A 112 -2.94 3.18 0.56
CA GLY A 112 -2.10 2.22 -0.17
C GLY A 112 -0.61 2.59 -0.11
N LYS A 113 -0.29 3.88 -0.22
CA LYS A 113 1.07 4.39 -0.08
C LYS A 113 1.62 4.13 1.32
N GLU A 114 0.86 4.43 2.37
CA GLU A 114 1.32 4.22 3.75
C GLU A 114 1.53 2.72 4.05
N LEU A 115 0.69 1.81 3.52
CA LEU A 115 0.92 0.37 3.60
C LEU A 115 2.26 -0.04 2.98
N VAL A 116 2.54 0.41 1.75
CA VAL A 116 3.80 0.09 1.04
C VAL A 116 4.99 0.65 1.81
N VAL A 117 4.97 1.93 2.20
CA VAL A 117 6.06 2.58 2.93
C VAL A 117 6.32 1.91 4.27
N TYR A 118 5.26 1.57 5.03
CA TYR A 118 5.41 0.87 6.30
C TYR A 118 6.10 -0.48 6.13
N ILE A 119 5.68 -1.28 5.14
CA ILE A 119 6.26 -2.59 4.88
C ILE A 119 7.72 -2.47 4.40
N LEU A 120 8.03 -1.53 3.50
CA LEU A 120 9.40 -1.29 3.05
C LEU A 120 10.33 -0.87 4.18
N ASN A 121 9.85 -0.08 5.16
CA ASN A 121 10.62 0.28 6.34
C ASN A 121 10.93 -0.92 7.25
N LEU A 122 10.01 -1.90 7.36
CA LEU A 122 10.27 -3.15 8.08
C LEU A 122 11.30 -4.03 7.36
N LEU A 123 11.32 -3.97 6.03
CA LEU A 123 12.16 -4.79 5.15
C LEU A 123 13.43 -4.07 4.68
N GLN A 124 13.88 -3.04 5.40
CA GLN A 124 15.03 -2.22 4.99
C GLN A 124 16.34 -3.00 4.81
N ASN A 125 16.49 -4.15 5.48
CA ASN A 125 17.67 -5.01 5.39
C ASN A 125 17.55 -6.09 4.31
N GLU A 126 16.39 -6.25 3.68
CA GLU A 126 16.18 -7.24 2.63
C GLU A 126 16.79 -6.76 1.29
N GLU A 127 17.51 -7.65 0.62
CA GLU A 127 18.22 -7.31 -0.61
C GLU A 127 17.30 -7.30 -1.84
N TYR A 128 16.28 -8.18 -1.84
CA TYR A 128 15.41 -8.34 -3.00
C TYR A 128 13.95 -8.33 -2.59
N ILE A 129 13.27 -7.22 -2.89
CA ILE A 129 11.85 -7.03 -2.64
C ILE A 129 11.15 -6.83 -3.98
N TYR A 130 10.10 -7.62 -4.24
CA TYR A 130 9.37 -7.55 -5.50
C TYR A 130 7.86 -7.72 -5.30
N LEU A 131 7.11 -7.36 -6.34
CA LEU A 131 5.67 -7.57 -6.42
C LEU A 131 5.25 -7.85 -7.87
N HIS A 132 4.03 -8.34 -8.02
CA HIS A 132 3.33 -8.44 -9.28
C HIS A 132 2.22 -7.38 -9.30
N ALA A 133 2.41 -6.32 -10.06
CA ALA A 133 1.47 -5.22 -10.17
C ALA A 133 0.48 -5.47 -11.31
N GLN A 134 -0.82 -5.32 -11.03
CA GLN A 134 -1.80 -5.18 -12.12
C GLN A 134 -1.47 -3.92 -12.94
N ASP A 135 -1.72 -3.93 -14.24
CA ASP A 135 -1.37 -2.83 -15.13
C ASP A 135 -1.91 -1.47 -14.65
N SER A 136 -3.11 -1.45 -14.08
CA SER A 136 -3.77 -0.26 -13.56
C SER A 136 -3.04 0.44 -12.40
N VAL A 137 -2.10 -0.24 -11.74
CA VAL A 137 -1.38 0.28 -10.55
C VAL A 137 0.13 0.32 -10.72
N ILE A 138 0.66 0.07 -11.92
CA ILE A 138 2.11 0.13 -12.21
C ILE A 138 2.68 1.49 -11.86
N ASP A 139 2.04 2.58 -12.29
CA ASP A 139 2.52 3.95 -12.05
C ASP A 139 2.50 4.32 -10.56
N PHE A 140 1.57 3.75 -9.79
CA PHE A 140 1.54 3.91 -8.35
C PHE A 140 2.81 3.31 -7.71
N TYR A 141 3.18 2.08 -8.05
CA TYR A 141 4.38 1.45 -7.52
C TYR A 141 5.67 2.08 -8.06
N SER A 142 5.68 2.54 -9.31
CA SER A 142 6.83 3.25 -9.88
C SER A 142 7.18 4.52 -9.08
N LYS A 143 6.17 5.28 -8.63
CA LYS A 143 6.34 6.46 -7.76
C LYS A 143 6.86 6.12 -6.37
N LEU A 144 6.81 4.85 -5.96
CA LEU A 144 7.29 4.33 -4.68
C LEU A 144 8.66 3.62 -4.79
N GLY A 145 9.34 3.76 -5.94
CA GLY A 145 10.69 3.23 -6.14
C GLY A 145 10.75 1.83 -6.75
N PHE A 146 9.61 1.28 -7.20
CA PHE A 146 9.61 0.00 -7.91
C PHE A 146 9.88 0.19 -9.39
N LYS A 147 10.72 -0.69 -9.97
CA LYS A 147 11.06 -0.71 -11.40
C LYS A 147 10.53 -1.98 -12.05
N ARG A 148 9.98 -1.86 -13.24
CA ARG A 148 9.52 -2.99 -14.06
C ARG A 148 10.70 -3.89 -14.43
N ILE A 149 10.50 -5.21 -14.38
CA ILE A 149 11.46 -6.20 -14.88
C ILE A 149 10.72 -7.30 -15.64
N GLY A 150 11.35 -7.81 -16.71
CA GLY A 150 10.79 -8.85 -17.57
C GLY A 150 9.56 -8.41 -18.36
N SER A 151 8.91 -9.37 -18.99
CA SER A 151 7.69 -9.16 -19.78
C SER A 151 6.45 -9.15 -18.89
N GLN A 152 5.37 -8.57 -19.38
CA GLN A 152 4.04 -8.71 -18.80
C GLN A 152 3.57 -10.17 -18.89
N PHE A 153 2.73 -10.56 -17.94
CA PHE A 153 2.13 -11.89 -17.88
C PHE A 153 0.68 -11.80 -17.36
N TYR A 154 -0.08 -12.86 -17.56
CA TYR A 154 -1.46 -12.93 -17.10
C TYR A 154 -1.55 -13.81 -15.85
N ASP A 155 -2.24 -13.32 -14.82
CA ASP A 155 -2.61 -14.03 -13.61
C ASP A 155 -4.10 -13.75 -13.35
N ALA A 156 -4.92 -14.82 -13.22
CA ALA A 156 -6.38 -14.72 -13.13
C ALA A 156 -7.02 -13.85 -14.23
N GLU A 157 -6.55 -13.98 -15.49
CA GLU A 157 -6.99 -13.21 -16.67
C GLU A 157 -6.70 -11.69 -16.59
N ILE A 158 -5.98 -11.24 -15.55
CA ILE A 158 -5.57 -9.85 -15.37
C ILE A 158 -4.10 -9.73 -15.78
N SER A 159 -3.79 -8.71 -16.60
CA SER A 159 -2.41 -8.41 -16.98
C SER A 159 -1.61 -7.87 -15.79
N HIS A 160 -0.42 -8.44 -15.58
CA HIS A 160 0.49 -8.09 -14.49
C HIS A 160 1.89 -7.81 -15.03
N GLN A 161 2.62 -6.99 -14.26
CA GLN A 161 4.03 -6.71 -14.46
C GLN A 161 4.80 -7.04 -13.18
N LYS A 162 5.86 -7.83 -13.27
CA LYS A 162 6.80 -7.96 -12.16
C LYS A 162 7.54 -6.65 -11.96
N MET A 163 7.59 -6.17 -10.72
CA MET A 163 8.31 -4.96 -10.34
C MET A 163 9.21 -5.24 -9.14
N VAL A 164 10.41 -4.65 -9.14
CA VAL A 164 11.41 -4.81 -8.07
C VAL A 164 11.67 -3.45 -7.44
N TYR A 165 11.73 -3.43 -6.12
CA TYR A 165 12.09 -2.24 -5.36
C TYR A 165 13.59 -1.96 -5.53
N SER A 166 13.90 -0.72 -5.90
CA SER A 166 15.29 -0.22 -6.03
C SER A 166 15.51 0.81 -4.92
N LYS A 167 16.33 0.44 -3.95
CA LYS A 167 16.82 1.37 -2.93
C LYS A 167 17.58 2.53 -3.56
#